data_3779821f37a1d61ab074d34c3332c66d
#
_entry.id   3779821f37a1d61ab074d34c3332c66d
#
_cell.length_a   1.000
_cell.length_b   1.000
_cell.length_c   1.000
_cell.angle_alpha   90.00
_cell.angle_beta   90.00
_cell.angle_gamma   90.00
#
_symmetry.space_group_name_H-M   'P 1'
#
loop_
_entity.id
_entity.type
_entity.pdbx_description
1 polymer ?
#
loop_
_entity_poly.entity_id
_entity_poly.type
_entity_poly.pdbx_seq_one_letter_code
_entity_poly.pdbx_strand_id
1 'polypeptide(L)'
;MANEQDFFAHPSAFIDEGCEIGNGTKIWHFSHVMPNSRIGQNCNIGQNVVISSGVVLGDNVKVQNNVSVYTGVECEDDVFLGPSMVFTNVINPRSAINRKKEYAKTLVKKGATIGANATIICGHTIGRYAVIGAGAVVTKNVPDYALLIGNPARQTGWMSE
;
A
#
# COMPACT_ATOMS: atom_id res chain seq x y z
N MET A 1 -1.74 14.99 -29.82
CA MET A 1 -2.69 13.88 -29.59
C MET A 1 -2.96 13.80 -28.12
N ALA A 2 -4.21 13.82 -27.71
CA ALA A 2 -4.53 13.51 -26.31
C ALA A 2 -4.07 12.07 -26.05
N ASN A 3 -3.24 11.86 -25.05
CA ASN A 3 -2.99 10.51 -24.55
C ASN A 3 -4.33 9.96 -24.06
N GLU A 4 -4.89 9.01 -24.78
CA GLU A 4 -6.01 8.25 -24.25
C GLU A 4 -5.53 7.63 -22.94
N GLN A 5 -6.17 8.04 -21.86
CA GLN A 5 -5.93 7.43 -20.56
C GLN A 5 -6.44 6.00 -20.65
N ASP A 6 -5.53 5.03 -20.69
CA ASP A 6 -5.88 3.62 -20.86
C ASP A 6 -6.05 2.92 -19.50
N PHE A 7 -6.60 3.63 -18.54
CA PHE A 7 -7.02 3.11 -17.25
C PHE A 7 -8.51 3.40 -17.01
N PHE A 8 -9.13 2.62 -16.15
CA PHE A 8 -10.51 2.83 -15.72
C PHE A 8 -10.57 3.46 -14.34
N ALA A 9 -11.36 4.51 -14.19
CA ALA A 9 -11.75 5.05 -12.89
C ALA A 9 -13.27 5.13 -12.82
N HIS A 10 -13.86 4.54 -11.77
CA HIS A 10 -15.30 4.67 -11.54
C HIS A 10 -15.64 6.16 -11.37
N PRO A 11 -16.81 6.62 -11.85
CA PRO A 11 -17.19 8.06 -11.76
C PRO A 11 -17.20 8.64 -10.35
N SER A 12 -17.35 7.82 -9.31
CA SER A 12 -17.26 8.25 -7.91
C SER A 12 -15.84 8.37 -7.36
N ALA A 13 -14.82 7.93 -8.11
CA ALA A 13 -13.44 8.06 -7.70
C ALA A 13 -12.91 9.47 -8.02
N PHE A 14 -12.02 9.98 -7.17
CA PHE A 14 -11.33 11.25 -7.39
C PHE A 14 -9.86 11.01 -7.66
N ILE A 15 -9.35 11.58 -8.74
CA ILE A 15 -7.94 11.54 -9.09
C ILE A 15 -7.47 12.98 -9.20
N ASP A 16 -6.58 13.37 -8.30
CA ASP A 16 -6.04 14.72 -8.26
C ASP A 16 -4.94 14.92 -9.31
N GLU A 17 -4.51 16.16 -9.46
CA GLU A 17 -3.53 16.55 -10.48
C GLU A 17 -2.16 15.92 -10.26
N GLY A 18 -1.42 15.72 -11.34
CA GLY A 18 -0.05 15.24 -11.32
C GLY A 18 0.11 13.75 -11.04
N CYS A 19 -0.99 12.99 -11.02
CA CYS A 19 -0.93 11.54 -10.89
C CYS A 19 -0.52 10.88 -12.20
N GLU A 20 0.29 9.84 -12.11
CA GLU A 20 0.62 8.95 -13.21
C GLU A 20 -0.01 7.58 -12.95
N ILE A 21 -0.87 7.12 -13.86
CA ILE A 21 -1.60 5.85 -13.73
C ILE A 21 -1.36 5.04 -14.99
N GLY A 22 -0.84 3.83 -14.81
CA GLY A 22 -0.48 2.95 -15.89
C GLY A 22 -1.68 2.28 -16.56
N ASN A 23 -1.43 1.75 -17.76
CA ASN A 23 -2.44 1.09 -18.58
C ASN A 23 -3.03 -0.13 -17.87
N GLY A 24 -4.33 -0.35 -18.06
CA GLY A 24 -5.04 -1.50 -17.51
C GLY A 24 -5.35 -1.41 -16.01
N THR A 25 -4.94 -0.35 -15.34
CA THR A 25 -5.27 -0.12 -13.93
C THR A 25 -6.74 0.24 -13.77
N LYS A 26 -7.38 -0.27 -12.72
CA LYS A 26 -8.78 -0.01 -12.38
C LYS A 26 -8.87 0.60 -11.00
N ILE A 27 -9.63 1.70 -10.90
CA ILE A 27 -9.87 2.42 -9.64
C ILE A 27 -11.36 2.42 -9.39
N TRP A 28 -11.79 1.85 -8.28
CA TRP A 28 -13.17 1.59 -7.99
C TRP A 28 -13.83 2.68 -7.13
N HIS A 29 -15.03 2.40 -6.66
CA HIS A 29 -15.95 3.36 -6.03
C HIS A 29 -15.32 4.09 -4.84
N PHE A 30 -15.53 5.39 -4.77
CA PHE A 30 -15.21 6.26 -3.64
C PHE A 30 -13.74 6.30 -3.24
N SER A 31 -12.86 5.88 -4.14
CA SER A 31 -11.43 5.97 -3.90
C SER A 31 -10.88 7.34 -4.26
N HIS A 32 -9.83 7.77 -3.57
CA HIS A 32 -9.19 9.06 -3.77
C HIS A 32 -7.69 8.85 -4.00
N VAL A 33 -7.22 9.25 -5.16
CA VAL A 33 -5.80 9.29 -5.51
C VAL A 33 -5.33 10.73 -5.41
N MET A 34 -4.51 11.02 -4.41
CA MET A 34 -4.07 12.36 -4.09
C MET A 34 -2.90 12.80 -4.99
N PRO A 35 -2.56 14.10 -5.02
CA PRO A 35 -1.63 14.65 -6.02
C PRO A 35 -0.28 13.95 -6.06
N ASN A 36 0.29 13.88 -7.26
CA ASN A 36 1.65 13.37 -7.52
C ASN A 36 1.88 11.92 -7.12
N SER A 37 0.82 11.12 -7.01
CA SER A 37 0.94 9.69 -6.81
C SER A 37 1.27 8.97 -8.12
N ARG A 38 1.97 7.86 -8.03
CA ARG A 38 2.34 7.02 -9.17
C ARG A 38 1.80 5.62 -8.97
N ILE A 39 1.00 5.16 -9.91
CA ILE A 39 0.41 3.81 -9.92
C ILE A 39 0.79 3.16 -11.24
N GLY A 40 1.38 1.98 -11.18
CA GLY A 40 1.83 1.26 -12.36
C GLY A 40 0.69 0.68 -13.19
N GLN A 41 1.02 -0.30 -14.03
CA GLN A 41 0.10 -0.96 -14.95
C GLN A 41 -0.64 -2.11 -14.27
N ASN A 42 -1.85 -2.40 -14.74
CA ASN A 42 -2.64 -3.56 -14.32
C ASN A 42 -2.88 -3.65 -12.79
N CYS A 43 -2.89 -2.51 -12.12
CA CYS A 43 -3.24 -2.45 -10.70
C CYS A 43 -4.76 -2.52 -10.52
N ASN A 44 -5.19 -2.98 -9.36
CA ASN A 44 -6.59 -2.93 -8.97
C ASN A 44 -6.72 -2.21 -7.63
N ILE A 45 -7.29 -1.02 -7.67
CA ILE A 45 -7.52 -0.18 -6.49
C ILE A 45 -8.99 -0.35 -6.10
N GLY A 46 -9.23 -1.02 -5.00
CA GLY A 46 -10.56 -1.37 -4.53
C GLY A 46 -11.40 -0.17 -4.12
N GLN A 47 -12.50 -0.43 -3.43
CA GLN A 47 -13.42 0.62 -2.98
C GLN A 47 -12.91 1.29 -1.70
N ASN A 48 -13.22 2.59 -1.57
CA ASN A 48 -12.89 3.37 -0.38
C ASN A 48 -11.40 3.28 0.00
N VAL A 49 -10.55 3.42 -1.00
CA VAL A 49 -9.09 3.42 -0.86
C VAL A 49 -8.58 4.85 -0.95
N VAL A 50 -7.63 5.20 -0.11
CA VAL A 50 -6.89 6.46 -0.20
C VAL A 50 -5.45 6.15 -0.61
N ILE A 51 -5.02 6.74 -1.71
CA ILE A 51 -3.62 6.78 -2.12
C ILE A 51 -3.12 8.19 -1.87
N SER A 52 -2.36 8.36 -0.80
CA SER A 52 -1.88 9.69 -0.39
C SER A 52 -0.82 10.24 -1.33
N SER A 53 -0.61 11.55 -1.25
CA SER A 53 0.33 12.25 -2.15
C SER A 53 1.73 11.62 -2.15
N GLY A 54 2.27 11.44 -3.34
CA GLY A 54 3.63 10.94 -3.54
C GLY A 54 3.83 9.44 -3.31
N VAL A 55 2.76 8.68 -3.04
CA VAL A 55 2.83 7.21 -2.96
C VAL A 55 3.21 6.62 -4.31
N VAL A 56 4.03 5.58 -4.29
CA VAL A 56 4.45 4.84 -5.49
C VAL A 56 3.99 3.39 -5.37
N LEU A 57 3.20 2.97 -6.34
CA LEU A 57 2.81 1.57 -6.53
C LEU A 57 3.36 1.07 -7.86
N GLY A 58 4.03 -0.07 -7.84
CA GLY A 58 4.51 -0.73 -9.04
C GLY A 58 3.40 -1.33 -9.90
N ASP A 59 3.74 -2.28 -10.74
CA ASP A 59 2.79 -2.95 -11.62
C ASP A 59 2.06 -4.10 -10.91
N ASN A 60 0.83 -4.38 -11.33
CA ASN A 60 0.03 -5.50 -10.81
C ASN A 60 -0.14 -5.47 -9.27
N VAL A 61 -0.19 -4.29 -8.68
CA VAL A 61 -0.47 -4.13 -7.24
C VAL A 61 -1.97 -4.20 -7.03
N LYS A 62 -2.39 -4.98 -6.04
CA LYS A 62 -3.80 -5.11 -5.66
C LYS A 62 -4.01 -4.50 -4.29
N VAL A 63 -4.76 -3.42 -4.24
CA VAL A 63 -5.18 -2.79 -2.99
C VAL A 63 -6.64 -3.11 -2.78
N GLN A 64 -6.94 -3.85 -1.74
CA GLN A 64 -8.31 -4.26 -1.43
C GLN A 64 -9.09 -3.11 -0.77
N ASN A 65 -10.36 -3.33 -0.49
CA ASN A 65 -11.25 -2.29 0.03
C ASN A 65 -10.80 -1.74 1.39
N ASN A 66 -11.10 -0.48 1.64
CA ASN A 66 -10.92 0.19 2.93
C ASN A 66 -9.44 0.27 3.38
N VAL A 67 -8.54 0.52 2.45
CA VAL A 67 -7.10 0.69 2.73
C VAL A 67 -6.70 2.14 2.49
N SER A 68 -5.96 2.71 3.42
CA SER A 68 -5.27 3.98 3.24
C SER A 68 -3.77 3.72 3.08
N VAL A 69 -3.24 4.09 1.91
CA VAL A 69 -1.80 4.02 1.64
C VAL A 69 -1.23 5.42 1.82
N TYR A 70 -0.55 5.63 2.93
CA TYR A 70 -0.08 6.96 3.31
C TYR A 70 1.21 7.38 2.62
N THR A 71 1.43 8.69 2.58
CA THR A 71 2.69 9.29 2.11
C THR A 71 3.89 8.63 2.78
N GLY A 72 4.88 8.25 1.98
CA GLY A 72 6.08 7.53 2.44
C GLY A 72 6.03 6.02 2.19
N VAL A 73 4.89 5.49 1.79
CA VAL A 73 4.76 4.08 1.39
C VAL A 73 5.13 3.92 -0.09
N GLU A 74 5.95 2.92 -0.36
CA GLU A 74 6.28 2.45 -1.70
C GLU A 74 6.05 0.94 -1.77
N CYS A 75 5.31 0.51 -2.78
CA CYS A 75 5.10 -0.90 -3.09
C CYS A 75 5.73 -1.23 -4.45
N GLU A 76 6.56 -2.25 -4.48
CA GLU A 76 7.06 -2.82 -5.74
C GLU A 76 5.96 -3.62 -6.45
N ASP A 77 6.31 -4.28 -7.57
CA ASP A 77 5.36 -5.04 -8.37
C ASP A 77 4.76 -6.23 -7.61
N ASP A 78 3.59 -6.66 -8.03
CA ASP A 78 2.93 -7.88 -7.56
C ASP A 78 2.59 -7.88 -6.05
N VAL A 79 2.53 -6.73 -5.41
CA VAL A 79 2.16 -6.60 -3.99
C VAL A 79 0.65 -6.72 -3.83
N PHE A 80 0.23 -7.47 -2.82
CA PHE A 80 -1.16 -7.60 -2.40
C PHE A 80 -1.36 -6.95 -1.02
N LEU A 81 -2.25 -5.97 -0.96
CA LEU A 81 -2.68 -5.33 0.29
C LEU A 81 -4.10 -5.77 0.61
N GLY A 82 -4.24 -6.58 1.65
CA GLY A 82 -5.50 -7.17 2.07
C GLY A 82 -6.53 -6.14 2.57
N PRO A 83 -7.84 -6.49 2.57
CA PRO A 83 -8.88 -5.56 2.97
C PRO A 83 -8.68 -5.07 4.40
N SER A 84 -8.87 -3.77 4.58
CA SER A 84 -8.76 -3.10 5.88
C SER A 84 -7.39 -3.26 6.57
N MET A 85 -6.33 -3.59 5.82
CA MET A 85 -5.00 -3.52 6.39
C MET A 85 -4.61 -2.06 6.65
N VAL A 86 -3.67 -1.83 7.55
CA VAL A 86 -3.30 -0.49 8.01
C VAL A 86 -1.81 -0.25 7.85
N PHE A 87 -1.45 0.85 7.18
CA PHE A 87 -0.14 1.47 7.31
C PHE A 87 -0.20 2.60 8.33
N THR A 88 0.81 2.73 9.18
CA THR A 88 1.05 3.97 9.91
C THR A 88 2.08 4.83 9.16
N ASN A 89 2.23 6.09 9.53
CA ASN A 89 3.21 6.99 8.89
C ASN A 89 4.04 7.81 9.89
N VAL A 90 3.63 7.82 11.14
CA VAL A 90 4.32 8.49 12.25
C VAL A 90 4.39 7.53 13.43
N ILE A 91 5.58 7.41 14.03
CA ILE A 91 5.81 6.46 15.14
C ILE A 91 5.11 6.94 16.42
N ASN A 92 5.11 8.24 16.68
CA ASN A 92 4.52 8.80 17.88
C ASN A 92 3.56 9.96 17.55
N PRO A 93 2.35 9.66 17.05
CA PRO A 93 1.40 10.69 16.70
C PRO A 93 0.88 11.42 17.94
N ARG A 94 0.71 12.73 17.82
CA ARG A 94 0.08 13.59 18.83
C ARG A 94 -0.77 14.63 18.13
N SER A 95 -2.00 14.76 18.52
CA SER A 95 -2.92 15.73 17.92
C SER A 95 -2.44 17.17 18.07
N ALA A 96 -1.87 17.50 19.23
CA ALA A 96 -1.37 18.85 19.53
C ALA A 96 -0.04 19.23 18.87
N ILE A 97 0.63 18.28 18.21
CA ILE A 97 1.96 18.45 17.62
C ILE A 97 1.92 18.06 16.15
N ASN A 98 2.29 19.00 15.27
CA ASN A 98 2.41 18.69 13.84
C ASN A 98 3.67 17.88 13.59
N ARG A 99 3.49 16.63 13.17
CA ARG A 99 4.57 15.69 12.87
C ARG A 99 4.70 15.32 11.38
N LYS A 100 4.16 16.15 10.50
CA LYS A 100 4.22 15.91 9.04
C LYS A 100 5.64 15.76 8.49
N LYS A 101 6.63 16.34 9.16
CA LYS A 101 8.05 16.20 8.80
C LYS A 101 8.69 14.91 9.33
N GLU A 102 7.97 14.15 10.14
CA GLU A 102 8.45 12.91 10.76
C GLU A 102 7.86 11.65 10.12
N TYR A 103 7.31 11.77 8.91
CA TYR A 103 6.81 10.61 8.17
C TYR A 103 7.95 9.64 7.88
N ALA A 104 7.83 8.43 8.40
CA ALA A 104 8.78 7.37 8.14
C ALA A 104 8.38 6.57 6.89
N LYS A 105 9.37 6.24 6.08
CA LYS A 105 9.17 5.48 4.84
C LYS A 105 8.91 4.01 5.14
N THR A 106 8.03 3.40 4.36
CA THR A 106 7.74 1.97 4.39
C THR A 106 7.88 1.42 2.99
N LEU A 107 8.72 0.40 2.82
CA LEU A 107 8.92 -0.29 1.55
C LEU A 107 8.31 -1.68 1.61
N VAL A 108 7.42 -1.97 0.67
CA VAL A 108 6.86 -3.31 0.47
C VAL A 108 7.43 -3.87 -0.83
N LYS A 109 8.28 -4.88 -0.72
CA LYS A 109 9.01 -5.43 -1.86
C LYS A 109 8.15 -6.36 -2.69
N LYS A 110 8.63 -6.63 -3.90
CA LYS A 110 7.95 -7.42 -4.92
C LYS A 110 7.32 -8.70 -4.38
N GLY A 111 6.07 -8.93 -4.76
CA GLY A 111 5.36 -10.17 -4.47
C GLY A 111 4.90 -10.35 -3.03
N ALA A 112 5.16 -9.38 -2.15
CA ALA A 112 4.73 -9.49 -0.76
C ALA A 112 3.20 -9.43 -0.64
N THR A 113 2.67 -10.18 0.32
CA THR A 113 1.24 -10.23 0.64
C THR A 113 1.02 -9.77 2.08
N ILE A 114 0.15 -8.79 2.25
CA ILE A 114 -0.25 -8.32 3.57
C ILE A 114 -1.71 -8.72 3.80
N GLY A 115 -1.93 -9.54 4.82
CA GLY A 115 -3.25 -10.09 5.13
C GLY A 115 -4.25 -9.05 5.62
N ALA A 116 -5.53 -9.41 5.57
CA ALA A 116 -6.62 -8.56 6.04
C ALA A 116 -6.42 -8.09 7.49
N ASN A 117 -6.75 -6.84 7.78
CA ASN A 117 -6.62 -6.24 9.12
C ASN A 117 -5.21 -6.27 9.71
N ALA A 118 -4.18 -6.60 8.96
CA ALA A 118 -2.81 -6.49 9.45
C ALA A 118 -2.41 -5.02 9.59
N THR A 119 -1.52 -4.72 10.51
CA THR A 119 -0.98 -3.39 10.73
C THR A 119 0.53 -3.39 10.49
N ILE A 120 0.99 -2.51 9.63
CA ILE A 120 2.42 -2.32 9.36
C ILE A 120 2.86 -1.01 9.99
N ILE A 121 3.68 -1.09 11.02
CA ILE A 121 4.28 0.09 11.63
C ILE A 121 5.30 0.68 10.66
N CYS A 122 5.24 1.99 10.46
CA CYS A 122 6.09 2.70 9.51
C CYS A 122 7.60 2.59 9.83
N GLY A 123 8.40 2.84 8.81
CA GLY A 123 9.85 2.82 8.94
C GLY A 123 10.48 1.44 8.72
N HIS A 124 9.72 0.48 8.24
CA HIS A 124 10.18 -0.89 8.03
C HIS A 124 10.06 -1.33 6.58
N THR A 125 10.83 -2.34 6.22
CA THR A 125 10.79 -2.99 4.92
C THR A 125 10.16 -4.37 5.05
N ILE A 126 9.17 -4.65 4.20
CA ILE A 126 8.58 -5.98 4.04
C ILE A 126 9.30 -6.66 2.87
N GLY A 127 9.93 -7.78 3.14
CA GLY A 127 10.76 -8.49 2.17
C GLY A 127 9.99 -9.07 0.99
N ARG A 128 10.72 -9.45 -0.05
CA ARG A 128 10.17 -10.01 -1.29
C ARG A 128 9.43 -11.31 -0.98
N TYR A 129 8.23 -11.45 -1.57
CA TYR A 129 7.39 -12.64 -1.40
C TYR A 129 7.09 -13.02 0.05
N ALA A 130 7.31 -12.12 0.99
CA ALA A 130 6.92 -12.32 2.38
C ALA A 130 5.39 -12.32 2.50
N VAL A 131 4.89 -13.08 3.47
CA VAL A 131 3.46 -13.14 3.78
C VAL A 131 3.24 -12.70 5.22
N ILE A 132 2.44 -11.67 5.38
CA ILE A 132 1.96 -11.20 6.68
C ILE A 132 0.56 -11.74 6.88
N GLY A 133 0.38 -12.54 7.91
CA GLY A 133 -0.92 -13.14 8.23
C GLY A 133 -1.98 -12.10 8.61
N ALA A 134 -3.24 -12.45 8.41
CA ALA A 134 -4.35 -11.57 8.77
C ALA A 134 -4.27 -11.17 10.26
N GLY A 135 -4.54 -9.91 10.55
CA GLY A 135 -4.53 -9.37 11.91
C GLY A 135 -3.15 -9.23 12.57
N ALA A 136 -2.07 -9.55 11.88
CA ALA A 136 -0.73 -9.41 12.42
C ALA A 136 -0.32 -7.94 12.59
N VAL A 137 0.53 -7.65 13.56
CA VAL A 137 1.11 -6.32 13.78
C VAL A 137 2.62 -6.40 13.58
N VAL A 138 3.09 -5.87 12.45
CA VAL A 138 4.50 -5.87 12.07
C VAL A 138 5.21 -4.66 12.68
N THR A 139 6.21 -4.92 13.50
CA THR A 139 6.98 -3.91 14.26
C THR A 139 8.46 -3.86 13.90
N LYS A 140 8.90 -4.69 12.95
CA LYS A 140 10.30 -4.84 12.52
C LYS A 140 10.38 -5.08 11.02
N ASN A 141 11.58 -4.97 10.46
CA ASN A 141 11.83 -5.43 9.09
C ASN A 141 11.50 -6.92 8.95
N VAL A 142 10.96 -7.27 7.79
CA VAL A 142 10.55 -8.64 7.48
C VAL A 142 11.50 -9.19 6.40
N PRO A 143 12.16 -10.34 6.65
CA PRO A 143 13.01 -10.98 5.65
C PRO A 143 12.25 -11.39 4.40
N ASP A 144 12.99 -11.52 3.28
CA ASP A 144 12.43 -12.11 2.06
C ASP A 144 11.87 -13.51 2.34
N TYR A 145 10.72 -13.82 1.74
CA TYR A 145 10.02 -15.12 1.87
C TYR A 145 9.56 -15.49 3.29
N ALA A 146 9.65 -14.60 4.26
CA ALA A 146 9.21 -14.91 5.62
C ALA A 146 7.69 -14.96 5.73
N LEU A 147 7.19 -15.87 6.54
CA LEU A 147 5.81 -15.93 7.00
C LEU A 147 5.74 -15.40 8.43
N LEU A 148 5.02 -14.30 8.64
CA LEU A 148 4.82 -13.70 9.96
C LEU A 148 3.35 -13.72 10.34
N ILE A 149 3.09 -14.04 11.60
CA ILE A 149 1.75 -14.00 12.21
C ILE A 149 1.79 -13.39 13.61
N GLY A 150 0.67 -12.92 14.07
CA GLY A 150 0.44 -12.51 15.46
C GLY A 150 0.70 -11.04 15.76
N ASN A 151 0.53 -10.70 17.03
CA ASN A 151 0.77 -9.37 17.58
C ASN A 151 1.56 -9.46 18.91
N PRO A 152 2.82 -8.99 18.94
CA PRO A 152 3.62 -8.55 17.80
C PRO A 152 3.89 -9.71 16.82
N ALA A 153 4.00 -9.40 15.54
CA ALA A 153 4.22 -10.43 14.53
C ALA A 153 5.56 -11.14 14.74
N ARG A 154 5.53 -12.45 14.56
CA ARG A 154 6.69 -13.33 14.67
C ARG A 154 6.79 -14.20 13.45
N GLN A 155 7.99 -14.45 13.00
CA GLN A 155 8.22 -15.37 11.89
C GLN A 155 7.96 -16.80 12.35
N THR A 156 7.08 -17.48 11.62
CA THR A 156 6.69 -18.88 11.92
C THR A 156 7.11 -19.84 10.82
N GLY A 157 7.62 -19.33 9.71
CA GLY A 157 8.02 -20.16 8.59
C GLY A 157 8.54 -19.35 7.40
N TRP A 158 8.59 -20.01 6.26
CA TRP A 158 9.01 -19.46 4.99
C TRP A 158 8.00 -19.79 3.90
N MET A 159 7.90 -18.91 2.91
CA MET A 159 7.05 -19.10 1.73
C MET A 159 7.91 -19.52 0.54
N SER A 160 7.30 -20.24 -0.40
CA SER A 160 7.85 -20.40 -1.75
C SER A 160 7.31 -19.28 -2.67
N GLU A 161 7.95 -19.11 -3.81
CA GLU A 161 7.45 -18.24 -4.88
C GLU A 161 6.09 -18.71 -5.42
#